data_15165dfd7eee2765db439af2e842f07f
#
_entry.id   15165dfd7eee2765db439af2e842f07f
#
_cell.length_a   1.000
_cell.length_b   1.000
_cell.length_c   1.000
_cell.angle_alpha   90.00
_cell.angle_beta   90.00
_cell.angle_gamma   90.00
#
_symmetry.space_group_name_H-M   'P 1'
#
loop_
_entity.id
_entity.type
_entity.pdbx_description
1 polymer ?
#
loop_
_entity_poly.entity_id
_entity_poly.type
_entity_poly.pdbx_seq_one_letter_code
_entity_poly.pdbx_strand_id
1 'polypeptide(L)'
;HIQAGHVRVEMNGIAREFERMFSPNRNVLTNADGYKYSQYLQYPEGTTYVASYIETRVGAKHSRILWCGLQAFLKETLTVRITKKMVDKMAKIAKSAGAPFNYDGFMRIVNEFDGRWPLRIRALPEGAVVKPGTVLALVENTHPDFFWCTSFIETMLLRAAWYMTTVATVSKDIYDLCLCTLVEFTDLKGEALEMVLKFMLNDFGARGASCHEAAVLGGMGHLMTGFRGSDTTEASEGAELYYNHN
;
A
#
# COMPACT_ATOMS: atom_id res chain seq x y z
N HIS A 1 21.22 -6.79 12.79
CA HIS A 1 21.79 -6.28 11.51
C HIS A 1 20.87 -6.74 10.39
N ILE A 2 19.90 -5.89 10.01
CA ILE A 2 19.10 -6.10 8.80
C ILE A 2 19.89 -5.42 7.68
N GLN A 3 20.43 -6.22 6.76
CA GLN A 3 20.95 -5.70 5.51
C GLN A 3 19.80 -5.06 4.74
N ALA A 4 19.99 -3.81 4.31
CA ALA A 4 19.06 -3.08 3.47
C ALA A 4 18.96 -3.77 2.10
N GLY A 5 18.05 -4.74 2.00
CA GLY A 5 17.69 -5.39 0.74
C GLY A 5 16.60 -4.58 0.05
N HIS A 6 16.88 -4.13 -1.16
CA HIS A 6 15.84 -3.56 -2.02
C HIS A 6 14.92 -4.70 -2.47
N VAL A 7 13.64 -4.65 -2.09
CA VAL A 7 12.64 -5.57 -2.66
C VAL A 7 12.32 -5.10 -4.07
N ARG A 8 12.77 -5.84 -5.07
CA ARG A 8 12.45 -5.61 -6.48
C ARG A 8 11.21 -6.41 -6.83
N VAL A 9 10.07 -5.75 -7.02
CA VAL A 9 8.88 -6.39 -7.56
C VAL A 9 8.84 -6.11 -9.05
N GLU A 10 9.21 -7.10 -9.85
CA GLU A 10 8.97 -7.08 -11.29
C GLU A 10 7.63 -7.75 -11.56
N MET A 11 6.69 -6.99 -12.13
CA MET A 11 5.36 -7.49 -12.48
C MET A 11 5.35 -8.47 -13.67
N ASN A 12 6.51 -8.75 -14.25
CA ASN A 12 6.69 -9.64 -15.38
C ASN A 12 6.88 -11.07 -14.89
N GLY A 13 5.82 -11.86 -14.84
CA GLY A 13 5.94 -13.32 -14.88
C GLY A 13 5.30 -14.17 -13.79
N ILE A 14 4.66 -13.63 -12.76
CA ILE A 14 4.01 -14.48 -11.76
C ILE A 14 2.49 -14.32 -11.83
N ALA A 15 1.84 -15.17 -12.58
CA ALA A 15 0.38 -15.34 -12.55
C ALA A 15 0.02 -16.26 -11.37
N ARG A 16 0.07 -15.75 -10.14
CA ARG A 16 -0.64 -16.38 -9.02
C ARG A 16 -1.96 -15.65 -8.85
N GLU A 17 -3.07 -16.38 -8.86
CA GLU A 17 -4.32 -15.85 -8.31
C GLU A 17 -4.11 -15.74 -6.81
N PHE A 18 -4.11 -14.51 -6.33
CA PHE A 18 -4.08 -14.24 -4.89
C PHE A 18 -5.52 -14.24 -4.37
N GLU A 19 -5.73 -14.90 -3.26
CA GLU A 19 -6.92 -14.69 -2.46
C GLU A 19 -6.95 -13.22 -1.99
N ARG A 20 -8.13 -12.59 -2.04
CA ARG A 20 -8.31 -11.16 -1.73
C ARG A 20 -9.42 -11.00 -0.71
N MET A 21 -9.18 -10.17 0.29
CA MET A 21 -10.17 -9.82 1.30
C MET A 21 -11.20 -8.82 0.79
N PHE A 22 -10.80 -7.97 -0.16
CA PHE A 22 -11.64 -6.90 -0.68
C PHE A 22 -12.18 -7.31 -2.05
N SER A 23 -13.38 -6.85 -2.39
CA SER A 23 -14.17 -7.32 -3.53
C SER A 23 -13.37 -7.70 -4.77
N PRO A 24 -13.36 -8.98 -5.19
CA PRO A 24 -12.61 -9.47 -6.35
C PRO A 24 -13.11 -8.88 -7.68
N ASN A 25 -14.33 -8.29 -7.69
CA ASN A 25 -14.96 -7.71 -8.88
C ASN A 25 -14.79 -6.18 -8.97
N ARG A 26 -13.98 -5.57 -8.11
CA ARG A 26 -13.75 -4.12 -8.13
C ARG A 26 -13.00 -3.72 -9.40
N ASN A 27 -13.54 -2.71 -10.10
CA ASN A 27 -12.84 -2.12 -11.23
C ASN A 27 -11.69 -1.24 -10.71
N VAL A 28 -10.45 -1.73 -10.81
CA VAL A 28 -9.25 -1.02 -10.32
C VAL A 28 -9.04 0.33 -10.98
N LEU A 29 -9.56 0.54 -12.21
CA LEU A 29 -9.43 1.82 -12.92
C LEU A 29 -10.28 2.94 -12.29
N THR A 30 -11.30 2.60 -11.49
CA THR A 30 -12.10 3.60 -10.76
C THR A 30 -11.46 4.02 -9.44
N ASN A 31 -10.36 3.41 -9.04
CA ASN A 31 -9.63 3.76 -7.82
C ASN A 31 -8.56 4.83 -8.10
N ALA A 32 -8.96 5.90 -8.79
CA ALA A 32 -8.13 7.04 -9.15
C ALA A 32 -8.94 8.33 -9.02
N ASP A 33 -8.26 9.45 -8.79
CA ASP A 33 -8.90 10.77 -8.84
C ASP A 33 -9.29 11.13 -10.28
N GLY A 34 -10.38 11.88 -10.44
CA GLY A 34 -10.94 12.16 -11.75
C GLY A 34 -9.99 12.85 -12.73
N TYR A 35 -9.11 13.74 -12.24
CA TYR A 35 -8.12 14.41 -13.08
C TYR A 35 -7.06 13.47 -13.67
N LYS A 36 -6.83 12.30 -13.07
CA LYS A 36 -5.91 11.28 -13.59
C LYS A 36 -6.34 10.72 -14.94
N TYR A 37 -7.63 10.79 -15.26
CA TYR A 37 -8.14 10.28 -16.56
C TYR A 37 -7.68 11.12 -17.74
N SER A 38 -7.45 12.42 -17.54
CA SER A 38 -6.98 13.36 -18.57
C SER A 38 -5.49 13.71 -18.46
N GLN A 39 -4.84 13.35 -17.37
CA GLN A 39 -3.45 13.75 -17.09
C GLN A 39 -2.46 13.28 -18.16
N TYR A 40 -2.73 12.17 -18.85
CA TYR A 40 -1.87 11.68 -19.94
C TYR A 40 -1.70 12.69 -21.10
N LEU A 41 -2.64 13.63 -21.26
CA LEU A 41 -2.60 14.71 -22.25
C LEU A 41 -1.70 15.89 -21.84
N GLN A 42 -1.26 15.93 -20.60
CA GLN A 42 -0.50 17.04 -20.02
C GLN A 42 1.02 16.83 -20.06
N TYR A 43 1.48 15.64 -20.44
CA TYR A 43 2.89 15.36 -20.57
C TYR A 43 3.46 16.01 -21.84
N PRO A 44 4.69 16.52 -21.79
CA PRO A 44 5.36 17.03 -22.98
C PRO A 44 5.44 16.00 -24.10
N GLU A 45 5.38 16.48 -25.34
CA GLU A 45 5.61 15.64 -26.51
C GLU A 45 6.98 14.96 -26.43
N GLY A 46 7.03 13.67 -26.81
CA GLY A 46 8.26 12.87 -26.73
C GLY A 46 8.57 12.30 -25.34
N THR A 47 7.68 12.48 -24.35
CA THR A 47 7.84 11.82 -23.04
C THR A 47 7.78 10.31 -23.20
N THR A 48 8.84 9.61 -22.76
CA THR A 48 8.94 8.14 -22.84
C THR A 48 9.18 7.50 -21.46
N TYR A 49 9.63 8.31 -20.50
CA TYR A 49 9.95 7.80 -19.16
C TYR A 49 9.49 8.78 -18.09
N VAL A 50 8.80 8.23 -17.08
CA VAL A 50 8.39 8.95 -15.89
C VAL A 50 8.72 8.12 -14.66
N ALA A 51 9.40 8.73 -13.71
CA ALA A 51 9.62 8.16 -12.38
C ALA A 51 8.91 9.02 -11.34
N SER A 52 8.19 8.35 -10.45
CA SER A 52 7.52 8.98 -9.31
C SER A 52 7.98 8.28 -8.03
N TYR A 53 8.03 9.00 -6.93
CA TYR A 53 8.40 8.42 -5.64
C TYR A 53 7.40 8.80 -4.56
N ILE A 54 7.37 7.95 -3.53
CA ILE A 54 6.62 8.20 -2.29
C ILE A 54 7.64 8.55 -1.22
N GLU A 55 7.43 9.65 -0.53
CA GLU A 55 8.19 10.02 0.65
C GLU A 55 7.28 10.39 1.82
N THR A 56 7.81 10.31 3.02
CA THR A 56 7.15 10.84 4.21
C THR A 56 7.36 12.34 4.28
N ARG A 57 6.30 13.09 4.62
CA ARG A 57 6.40 14.56 4.70
C ARG A 57 7.28 15.01 5.87
N VAL A 58 8.21 15.91 5.59
CA VAL A 58 8.96 16.63 6.63
C VAL A 58 7.99 17.53 7.41
N GLY A 59 8.20 17.63 8.74
CA GLY A 59 7.30 18.38 9.63
C GLY A 59 6.09 17.59 10.13
N ALA A 60 6.03 16.28 9.87
CA ALA A 60 5.06 15.40 10.49
C ALA A 60 5.25 15.36 12.02
N LYS A 61 4.18 15.04 12.75
CA LYS A 61 4.20 14.94 14.22
C LYS A 61 5.21 13.92 14.75
N HIS A 62 5.41 12.82 14.01
CA HIS A 62 6.28 11.72 14.40
C HIS A 62 7.71 11.95 13.89
N SER A 63 8.70 11.72 14.74
CA SER A 63 10.12 11.81 14.38
C SER A 63 10.64 10.56 13.64
N ARG A 64 9.87 9.48 13.70
CA ARG A 64 10.15 8.20 13.05
C ARG A 64 8.86 7.67 12.43
N ILE A 65 8.98 6.98 11.32
CA ILE A 65 7.88 6.42 10.55
C ILE A 65 8.13 4.93 10.37
N LEU A 66 7.18 4.10 10.73
CA LEU A 66 7.22 2.66 10.46
C LEU A 66 6.50 2.39 9.13
N TRP A 67 7.29 2.10 8.09
CA TRP A 67 6.80 1.88 6.73
C TRP A 67 6.11 0.53 6.57
N CYS A 68 4.89 0.51 6.03
CA CYS A 68 4.18 -0.72 5.66
C CYS A 68 2.96 -0.43 4.75
N GLY A 69 2.28 -1.49 4.27
CA GLY A 69 1.06 -1.42 3.49
C GLY A 69 1.22 -1.60 1.98
N LEU A 70 2.44 -1.55 1.46
CA LEU A 70 2.69 -1.70 0.03
C LEU A 70 2.36 -3.11 -0.46
N GLN A 71 2.75 -4.15 0.29
CA GLN A 71 2.55 -5.55 -0.13
C GLN A 71 1.06 -5.90 -0.21
N ALA A 72 0.27 -5.48 0.77
CA ALA A 72 -1.18 -5.63 0.74
C ALA A 72 -1.78 -4.94 -0.49
N PHE A 73 -1.36 -3.70 -0.78
CA PHE A 73 -1.79 -2.96 -1.96
C PHE A 73 -1.44 -3.68 -3.27
N LEU A 74 -0.21 -4.18 -3.40
CA LEU A 74 0.22 -4.89 -4.61
C LEU A 74 -0.66 -6.12 -4.86
N LYS A 75 -0.89 -6.93 -3.82
CA LYS A 75 -1.70 -8.14 -3.90
C LYS A 75 -3.18 -7.83 -4.20
N GLU A 76 -3.76 -6.81 -3.56
CA GLU A 76 -5.16 -6.45 -3.73
C GLU A 76 -5.48 -5.71 -5.03
N THR A 77 -4.55 -4.90 -5.53
CA THR A 77 -4.86 -3.93 -6.58
C THR A 77 -4.03 -4.13 -7.84
N LEU A 78 -2.69 -4.12 -7.74
CA LEU A 78 -1.84 -4.11 -8.93
C LEU A 78 -1.67 -5.48 -9.58
N THR A 79 -1.94 -6.57 -8.86
CA THR A 79 -1.99 -7.92 -9.44
C THR A 79 -3.31 -8.21 -10.15
N VAL A 80 -4.33 -7.36 -9.98
CA VAL A 80 -5.59 -7.47 -10.71
C VAL A 80 -5.35 -7.15 -12.18
N ARG A 81 -5.69 -8.07 -13.05
CA ARG A 81 -5.60 -7.85 -14.51
C ARG A 81 -6.67 -6.87 -14.96
N ILE A 82 -6.26 -5.86 -15.70
CA ILE A 82 -7.16 -4.94 -16.38
C ILE A 82 -7.85 -5.73 -17.51
N THR A 83 -9.18 -5.68 -17.54
CA THR A 83 -9.97 -6.35 -18.57
C THR A 83 -10.66 -5.33 -19.45
N LYS A 84 -11.00 -5.72 -20.70
CA LYS A 84 -11.82 -4.89 -21.60
C LYS A 84 -13.09 -4.39 -20.91
N LYS A 85 -13.77 -5.24 -20.14
CA LYS A 85 -14.98 -4.86 -19.37
C LYS A 85 -14.72 -3.71 -18.39
N MET A 86 -13.56 -3.71 -17.74
CA MET A 86 -13.16 -2.61 -16.84
C MET A 86 -12.91 -1.32 -17.60
N VAL A 87 -12.23 -1.40 -18.76
CA VAL A 87 -11.93 -0.26 -19.62
C VAL A 87 -13.23 0.34 -20.19
N ASP A 88 -14.12 -0.49 -20.73
CA ASP A 88 -15.42 -0.06 -21.26
C ASP A 88 -16.28 0.64 -20.19
N LYS A 89 -16.30 0.08 -18.96
CA LYS A 89 -17.03 0.68 -17.84
C LYS A 89 -16.43 2.03 -17.45
N MET A 90 -15.10 2.12 -17.42
CA MET A 90 -14.41 3.37 -17.07
C MET A 90 -14.63 4.45 -18.14
N ALA A 91 -14.58 4.09 -19.42
CA ALA A 91 -14.85 5.02 -20.52
C ALA A 91 -16.26 5.63 -20.41
N LYS A 92 -17.27 4.82 -20.03
CA LYS A 92 -18.64 5.32 -19.79
C LYS A 92 -18.68 6.32 -18.62
N ILE A 93 -17.98 6.02 -17.52
CA ILE A 93 -17.91 6.90 -16.36
C ILE A 93 -17.23 8.22 -16.72
N ALA A 94 -16.08 8.17 -17.37
CA ALA A 94 -15.34 9.36 -17.81
C ALA A 94 -16.20 10.23 -18.75
N LYS A 95 -16.86 9.60 -19.72
CA LYS A 95 -17.79 10.32 -20.63
C LYS A 95 -18.93 11.01 -19.88
N SER A 96 -19.52 10.34 -18.88
CA SER A 96 -20.59 10.93 -18.07
C SER A 96 -20.10 12.12 -17.23
N ALA A 97 -18.83 12.11 -16.84
CA ALA A 97 -18.19 13.20 -16.11
C ALA A 97 -17.61 14.30 -17.03
N GLY A 98 -17.75 14.17 -18.36
CA GLY A 98 -17.17 15.11 -19.33
C GLY A 98 -15.63 15.08 -19.38
N ALA A 99 -15.01 14.00 -18.91
CA ALA A 99 -13.56 13.88 -18.83
C ALA A 99 -13.00 13.04 -20.00
N PRO A 100 -11.86 13.42 -20.60
CA PRO A 100 -11.12 12.55 -21.51
C PRO A 100 -10.67 11.27 -20.79
N PHE A 101 -10.52 10.19 -21.56
CA PHE A 101 -10.03 8.91 -21.04
C PHE A 101 -9.16 8.21 -22.08
N ASN A 102 -8.00 7.74 -21.67
CA ASN A 102 -7.05 7.05 -22.56
C ASN A 102 -7.50 5.62 -22.87
N TYR A 103 -8.63 5.49 -23.57
CA TYR A 103 -9.21 4.19 -23.91
C TYR A 103 -8.22 3.29 -24.66
N ASP A 104 -7.58 3.81 -25.69
CA ASP A 104 -6.65 3.06 -26.53
C ASP A 104 -5.40 2.63 -25.75
N GLY A 105 -4.86 3.50 -24.89
CA GLY A 105 -3.76 3.16 -24.02
C GLY A 105 -4.08 2.02 -23.05
N PHE A 106 -5.26 2.05 -22.43
CA PHE A 106 -5.70 0.94 -21.57
C PHE A 106 -6.01 -0.34 -22.36
N MET A 107 -6.56 -0.24 -23.55
CA MET A 107 -6.78 -1.42 -24.40
C MET A 107 -5.46 -2.05 -24.85
N ARG A 108 -4.42 -1.26 -25.09
CA ARG A 108 -3.07 -1.79 -25.32
C ARG A 108 -2.54 -2.54 -24.09
N ILE A 109 -2.77 -2.05 -22.87
CA ILE A 109 -2.40 -2.82 -21.66
C ILE A 109 -3.10 -4.18 -21.65
N VAL A 110 -4.39 -4.22 -21.98
CA VAL A 110 -5.15 -5.47 -22.08
C VAL A 110 -4.54 -6.42 -23.12
N ASN A 111 -4.23 -5.93 -24.31
CA ASN A 111 -3.84 -6.75 -25.44
C ASN A 111 -2.35 -7.12 -25.49
N GLU A 112 -1.47 -6.19 -25.09
CA GLU A 112 -0.01 -6.34 -25.21
C GLU A 112 0.63 -6.83 -23.91
N PHE A 113 0.02 -6.56 -22.75
CA PHE A 113 0.56 -6.89 -21.41
C PHE A 113 -0.34 -7.85 -20.62
N ASP A 114 -1.31 -8.48 -21.28
CA ASP A 114 -2.23 -9.42 -20.61
C ASP A 114 -2.96 -8.76 -19.40
N GLY A 115 -3.30 -7.47 -19.55
CA GLY A 115 -3.93 -6.66 -18.51
C GLY A 115 -3.05 -6.29 -17.32
N ARG A 116 -1.75 -6.51 -17.39
CA ARG A 116 -0.80 -6.18 -16.33
C ARG A 116 -0.27 -4.77 -16.50
N TRP A 117 -0.13 -4.05 -15.40
CA TRP A 117 0.46 -2.72 -15.42
C TRP A 117 1.91 -2.75 -15.92
N PRO A 118 2.29 -1.98 -16.96
CA PRO A 118 3.66 -1.88 -17.43
C PRO A 118 4.49 -0.97 -16.52
N LEU A 119 4.57 -1.34 -15.24
CA LEU A 119 5.22 -0.59 -14.18
C LEU A 119 6.25 -1.43 -13.43
N ARG A 120 7.23 -0.77 -12.86
CA ARG A 120 8.17 -1.31 -11.88
C ARG A 120 8.06 -0.49 -10.59
N ILE A 121 7.94 -1.18 -9.47
CA ILE A 121 7.97 -0.55 -8.14
C ILE A 121 9.16 -1.11 -7.37
N ARG A 122 9.98 -0.21 -6.84
CA ARG A 122 11.08 -0.52 -5.92
C ARG A 122 10.79 0.19 -4.61
N ALA A 123 10.90 -0.50 -3.50
CA ALA A 123 10.57 0.07 -2.19
C ALA A 123 11.56 -0.37 -1.12
N LEU A 124 11.57 0.38 -0.02
CA LEU A 124 12.19 -0.09 1.21
C LEU A 124 11.44 -1.32 1.73
N PRO A 125 12.14 -2.23 2.43
CA PRO A 125 11.46 -3.33 3.12
C PRO A 125 10.40 -2.78 4.09
N GLU A 126 9.22 -3.40 4.08
CA GLU A 126 8.20 -3.08 5.07
C GLU A 126 8.66 -3.49 6.48
N GLY A 127 8.25 -2.75 7.49
CA GLY A 127 8.81 -2.83 8.84
C GLY A 127 10.02 -1.92 9.08
N ALA A 128 10.55 -1.29 8.02
CA ALA A 128 11.64 -0.31 8.18
C ALA A 128 11.15 0.92 8.94
N VAL A 129 11.93 1.33 9.94
CA VAL A 129 11.71 2.58 10.68
C VAL A 129 12.63 3.65 10.12
N VAL A 130 12.05 4.69 9.56
CA VAL A 130 12.76 5.75 8.83
C VAL A 130 12.45 7.14 9.37
N LYS A 131 13.28 8.12 9.01
CA LYS A 131 13.02 9.53 9.32
C LYS A 131 12.05 10.15 8.31
N PRO A 132 11.28 11.18 8.70
CA PRO A 132 10.53 12.01 7.73
C PRO A 132 11.44 12.54 6.63
N GLY A 133 10.92 12.63 5.39
CA GLY A 133 11.68 12.99 4.20
C GLY A 133 12.43 11.82 3.54
N THR A 134 12.25 10.59 4.05
CA THR A 134 12.82 9.40 3.41
C THR A 134 11.95 8.93 2.26
N VAL A 135 12.56 8.64 1.11
CA VAL A 135 11.90 8.00 -0.03
C VAL A 135 11.59 6.54 0.32
N LEU A 136 10.32 6.17 0.29
CA LEU A 136 9.82 4.85 0.67
C LEU A 136 9.70 3.91 -0.53
N ALA A 137 9.24 4.44 -1.66
CA ALA A 137 9.06 3.68 -2.88
C ALA A 137 9.28 4.54 -4.12
N LEU A 138 9.74 3.92 -5.19
CA LEU A 138 9.93 4.48 -6.52
C LEU A 138 9.08 3.70 -7.52
N VAL A 139 8.32 4.41 -8.35
CA VAL A 139 7.47 3.85 -9.40
C VAL A 139 7.95 4.34 -10.76
N GLU A 140 8.16 3.42 -11.68
CA GLU A 140 8.68 3.71 -13.03
C GLU A 140 7.85 2.94 -14.06
N ASN A 141 7.66 3.53 -15.26
CA ASN A 141 7.13 2.75 -16.38
C ASN A 141 8.23 1.84 -16.96
N THR A 142 7.80 0.67 -17.46
CA THR A 142 8.70 -0.34 -18.08
C THR A 142 8.66 -0.32 -19.61
N HIS A 143 7.74 0.44 -20.21
CA HIS A 143 7.60 0.59 -21.63
C HIS A 143 7.37 2.09 -21.97
N PRO A 144 8.01 2.64 -23.01
CA PRO A 144 7.97 4.07 -23.30
C PRO A 144 6.57 4.66 -23.54
N ASP A 145 5.66 3.92 -24.15
CA ASP A 145 4.31 4.40 -24.44
C ASP A 145 3.38 4.45 -23.20
N PHE A 146 3.83 3.91 -22.07
CA PHE A 146 3.04 3.82 -20.84
C PHE A 146 3.58 4.70 -19.70
N PHE A 147 4.31 5.77 -20.03
CA PHE A 147 4.84 6.76 -19.08
C PHE A 147 3.76 7.31 -18.13
N TRP A 148 2.53 7.48 -18.63
CA TRP A 148 1.39 8.01 -17.89
C TRP A 148 0.84 7.07 -16.80
N CYS A 149 1.19 5.79 -16.81
CA CYS A 149 0.74 4.83 -15.82
C CYS A 149 1.27 5.14 -14.43
N THR A 150 2.46 5.71 -14.29
CA THR A 150 3.09 6.06 -13.00
C THR A 150 2.22 7.01 -12.18
N SER A 151 1.68 8.05 -12.81
CA SER A 151 0.81 9.01 -12.15
C SER A 151 -0.63 8.50 -12.00
N PHE A 152 -1.07 7.59 -12.89
CA PHE A 152 -2.43 7.05 -12.80
C PHE A 152 -2.66 6.25 -11.52
N ILE A 153 -1.69 5.47 -11.06
CA ILE A 153 -1.81 4.64 -9.86
C ILE A 153 -1.61 5.38 -8.54
N GLU A 154 -1.28 6.67 -8.57
CA GLU A 154 -0.92 7.46 -7.38
C GLU A 154 -1.96 7.38 -6.28
N THR A 155 -3.23 7.68 -6.58
CA THR A 155 -4.32 7.73 -5.59
C THR A 155 -4.49 6.39 -4.89
N MET A 156 -4.52 5.30 -5.65
CA MET A 156 -4.72 3.96 -5.09
C MET A 156 -3.53 3.52 -4.24
N LEU A 157 -2.31 3.86 -4.67
CA LEU A 157 -1.07 3.52 -3.99
C LEU A 157 -0.91 4.31 -2.68
N LEU A 158 -1.14 5.61 -2.71
CA LEU A 158 -1.04 6.46 -1.52
C LEU A 158 -2.07 6.08 -0.46
N ARG A 159 -3.31 5.78 -0.87
CA ARG A 159 -4.38 5.39 0.06
C ARG A 159 -4.01 4.16 0.89
N ALA A 160 -3.42 3.16 0.27
CA ALA A 160 -2.99 1.96 0.98
C ALA A 160 -1.79 2.24 1.89
N ALA A 161 -0.79 2.94 1.36
CA ALA A 161 0.47 3.16 2.04
C ALA A 161 0.35 4.09 3.25
N TRP A 162 -0.32 5.27 3.12
CA TRP A 162 -0.32 6.26 4.20
C TRP A 162 -1.09 5.79 5.43
N TYR A 163 -2.25 5.13 5.23
CA TYR A 163 -3.12 4.78 6.35
C TYR A 163 -2.49 3.71 7.24
N MET A 164 -2.08 2.58 6.68
CA MET A 164 -1.44 1.51 7.42
C MET A 164 -0.13 1.98 8.08
N THR A 165 0.72 2.72 7.33
CA THR A 165 1.95 3.32 7.85
C THR A 165 1.68 4.27 9.02
N THR A 166 0.61 5.07 8.96
CA THR A 166 0.25 5.99 10.04
C THR A 166 -0.15 5.23 11.31
N VAL A 167 -1.02 4.23 11.19
CA VAL A 167 -1.43 3.41 12.33
C VAL A 167 -0.23 2.67 12.93
N ALA A 168 0.59 2.04 12.08
CA ALA A 168 1.80 1.36 12.53
C ALA A 168 2.77 2.30 13.25
N THR A 169 2.94 3.53 12.76
CA THR A 169 3.80 4.54 13.38
C THR A 169 3.30 4.94 14.77
N VAL A 170 1.99 5.21 14.91
CA VAL A 170 1.37 5.53 16.21
C VAL A 170 1.53 4.36 17.18
N SER A 171 1.20 3.14 16.73
CA SER A 171 1.33 1.94 17.57
C SER A 171 2.78 1.68 17.97
N LYS A 172 3.75 1.97 17.08
CA LYS A 172 5.18 1.84 17.40
C LYS A 172 5.65 2.83 18.45
N ASP A 173 5.19 4.07 18.40
CA ASP A 173 5.51 5.06 19.44
C ASP A 173 4.97 4.61 20.81
N ILE A 174 3.76 4.04 20.84
CA ILE A 174 3.16 3.48 22.05
C ILE A 174 3.94 2.23 22.52
N TYR A 175 4.34 1.35 21.60
CA TYR A 175 5.16 0.18 21.91
C TYR A 175 6.47 0.57 22.60
N ASP A 176 7.17 1.56 22.05
CA ASP A 176 8.42 2.04 22.62
C ASP A 176 8.21 2.68 24.00
N LEU A 177 7.13 3.43 24.19
CA LEU A 177 6.75 3.98 25.49
C LEU A 177 6.48 2.86 26.51
N CYS A 178 5.71 1.85 26.14
CA CYS A 178 5.43 0.70 27.00
C CYS A 178 6.73 -0.04 27.38
N LEU A 179 7.61 -0.27 26.40
CA LEU A 179 8.89 -0.92 26.63
C LEU A 179 9.77 -0.12 27.62
N CYS A 180 9.92 1.18 27.38
CA CYS A 180 10.68 2.05 28.28
C CYS A 180 10.11 2.03 29.71
N THR A 181 8.78 2.12 29.84
CA THR A 181 8.10 2.08 31.14
C THR A 181 8.31 0.75 31.86
N LEU A 182 8.18 -0.38 31.17
CA LEU A 182 8.41 -1.69 31.78
C LEU A 182 9.84 -1.86 32.23
N VAL A 183 10.81 -1.43 31.41
CA VAL A 183 12.25 -1.52 31.76
C VAL A 183 12.60 -0.64 32.96
N GLU A 184 11.97 0.54 33.06
CA GLU A 184 12.27 1.50 34.15
C GLU A 184 11.61 1.14 35.47
N PHE A 185 10.36 0.66 35.43
CA PHE A 185 9.52 0.51 36.63
C PHE A 185 9.28 -0.95 37.06
N THR A 186 9.85 -1.95 36.34
CA THR A 186 9.69 -3.36 36.69
C THR A 186 11.02 -4.13 36.64
N ASP A 187 11.05 -5.30 37.28
CA ASP A 187 12.18 -6.24 37.19
C ASP A 187 12.02 -7.24 36.01
N LEU A 188 11.02 -7.05 35.12
CA LEU A 188 10.77 -7.94 34.01
C LEU A 188 11.94 -7.92 33.00
N LYS A 189 12.37 -9.10 32.56
CA LYS A 189 13.47 -9.28 31.58
C LYS A 189 13.17 -10.45 30.65
N GLY A 190 13.83 -10.46 29.47
CA GLY A 190 13.75 -11.55 28.51
C GLY A 190 12.31 -11.89 28.12
N GLU A 191 11.97 -13.17 28.09
CA GLU A 191 10.66 -13.67 27.67
C GLU A 191 9.48 -13.12 28.48
N ALA A 192 9.68 -12.90 29.79
CA ALA A 192 8.62 -12.33 30.64
C ALA A 192 8.29 -10.89 30.25
N LEU A 193 9.31 -10.07 29.97
CA LEU A 193 9.13 -8.70 29.47
C LEU A 193 8.42 -8.70 28.12
N GLU A 194 8.89 -9.53 27.20
CA GLU A 194 8.26 -9.64 25.86
C GLU A 194 6.81 -10.10 25.93
N MET A 195 6.50 -11.07 26.78
CA MET A 195 5.14 -11.59 26.94
C MET A 195 4.19 -10.49 27.44
N VAL A 196 4.58 -9.72 28.44
CA VAL A 196 3.78 -8.62 28.96
C VAL A 196 3.62 -7.54 27.88
N LEU A 197 4.72 -7.12 27.25
CA LEU A 197 4.73 -6.05 26.26
C LEU A 197 3.81 -6.35 25.07
N LYS A 198 3.76 -7.58 24.58
CA LYS A 198 2.92 -8.00 23.47
C LYS A 198 1.43 -7.71 23.66
N PHE A 199 0.96 -7.61 24.89
CA PHE A 199 -0.46 -7.43 25.22
C PHE A 199 -0.75 -6.13 25.97
N MET A 200 0.19 -5.18 26.03
CA MET A 200 -0.04 -3.90 26.72
C MET A 200 -0.97 -2.95 25.94
N LEU A 201 -1.08 -3.11 24.63
CA LEU A 201 -2.04 -2.38 23.79
C LEU A 201 -2.89 -3.37 23.01
N ASN A 202 -4.21 -3.19 23.09
CA ASN A 202 -5.18 -3.99 22.36
C ASN A 202 -5.87 -3.14 21.28
N ASP A 203 -6.06 -3.70 20.09
CA ASP A 203 -6.83 -3.07 19.03
C ASP A 203 -8.32 -3.46 19.15
N PHE A 204 -9.16 -2.48 19.43
CA PHE A 204 -10.64 -2.58 19.43
C PHE A 204 -11.25 -1.73 18.30
N GLY A 205 -10.50 -1.44 17.27
CA GLY A 205 -10.80 -0.42 16.26
C GLY A 205 -11.85 -0.82 15.22
N ALA A 206 -12.19 -2.08 15.07
CA ALA A 206 -13.07 -2.56 13.99
C ALA A 206 -14.39 -1.78 13.91
N ARG A 207 -15.11 -1.65 15.03
CA ARG A 207 -16.39 -0.93 15.07
C ARG A 207 -16.29 0.59 14.94
N GLY A 208 -15.10 1.15 15.09
CA GLY A 208 -14.80 2.58 14.93
C GLY A 208 -14.24 2.94 13.55
N ALA A 209 -13.91 1.94 12.73
CA ALA A 209 -13.42 2.18 11.37
C ALA A 209 -14.56 2.57 10.42
N SER A 210 -14.23 3.37 9.41
CA SER A 210 -15.21 3.89 8.43
C SER A 210 -15.71 2.82 7.45
N CYS A 211 -14.96 1.74 7.27
CA CYS A 211 -15.29 0.61 6.39
C CYS A 211 -14.44 -0.59 6.77
N HIS A 212 -14.81 -1.77 6.26
CA HIS A 212 -14.11 -3.04 6.46
C HIS A 212 -12.61 -2.95 6.09
N GLU A 213 -12.29 -2.39 4.91
CA GLU A 213 -10.89 -2.22 4.47
C GLU A 213 -10.06 -1.38 5.46
N ALA A 214 -10.67 -0.33 6.04
CA ALA A 214 -9.98 0.50 7.03
C ALA A 214 -9.73 -0.27 8.34
N ALA A 215 -10.68 -1.09 8.78
CA ALA A 215 -10.51 -1.95 9.96
C ALA A 215 -9.34 -2.92 9.75
N VAL A 216 -9.32 -3.63 8.64
CA VAL A 216 -8.26 -4.60 8.29
C VAL A 216 -6.88 -3.93 8.19
N LEU A 217 -6.77 -2.86 7.40
CA LEU A 217 -5.50 -2.16 7.20
C LEU A 217 -4.98 -1.52 8.50
N GLY A 218 -5.89 -0.94 9.30
CA GLY A 218 -5.54 -0.35 10.59
C GLY A 218 -5.03 -1.41 11.58
N GLY A 219 -5.77 -2.49 11.74
CA GLY A 219 -5.38 -3.59 12.61
C GLY A 219 -4.08 -4.28 12.17
N MET A 220 -3.86 -4.50 10.86
CA MET A 220 -2.57 -4.97 10.35
C MET A 220 -1.43 -4.01 10.71
N GLY A 221 -1.65 -2.68 10.57
CA GLY A 221 -0.67 -1.67 10.98
C GLY A 221 -0.32 -1.77 12.47
N HIS A 222 -1.30 -2.01 13.32
CA HIS A 222 -1.07 -2.28 14.75
C HIS A 222 -0.21 -3.53 14.96
N LEU A 223 -0.54 -4.65 14.31
CA LEU A 223 0.19 -5.92 14.45
C LEU A 223 1.64 -5.85 13.93
N MET A 224 1.96 -4.94 12.99
CA MET A 224 3.34 -4.74 12.48
C MET A 224 4.31 -4.25 13.55
N THR A 225 3.85 -3.76 14.68
CA THR A 225 4.71 -3.19 15.74
C THR A 225 5.24 -4.20 16.74
N GLY A 226 4.68 -5.40 16.75
CA GLY A 226 5.00 -6.44 17.72
C GLY A 226 3.92 -6.66 18.78
N PHE A 227 2.91 -5.78 18.89
CA PHE A 227 1.71 -6.06 19.66
C PHE A 227 0.95 -7.27 19.10
N ARG A 228 0.29 -8.03 19.96
CA ARG A 228 -0.52 -9.22 19.61
C ARG A 228 -1.98 -9.08 20.01
N GLY A 229 -2.29 -8.14 20.89
CA GLY A 229 -3.66 -7.90 21.34
C GLY A 229 -4.48 -7.22 20.24
N SER A 230 -5.45 -7.95 19.67
CA SER A 230 -6.38 -7.39 18.70
C SER A 230 -7.70 -8.14 18.72
N ASP A 231 -8.80 -7.41 18.85
CA ASP A 231 -10.17 -7.91 18.67
C ASP A 231 -10.65 -7.72 17.23
N THR A 232 -9.83 -7.09 16.38
CA THR A 232 -10.06 -6.98 14.93
C THR A 232 -9.54 -8.25 14.26
N THR A 233 -10.32 -9.34 14.35
CA THR A 233 -9.91 -10.67 13.84
C THR A 233 -9.61 -10.67 12.35
N GLU A 234 -10.29 -9.83 11.59
CA GLU A 234 -10.07 -9.61 10.15
C GLU A 234 -8.66 -9.07 9.85
N ALA A 235 -8.05 -8.33 10.78
CA ALA A 235 -6.67 -7.86 10.61
C ALA A 235 -5.66 -9.00 10.76
N SER A 236 -5.94 -9.99 11.62
CA SER A 236 -5.11 -11.20 11.73
C SER A 236 -5.20 -12.03 10.46
N GLU A 237 -6.39 -12.21 9.90
CA GLU A 237 -6.59 -12.85 8.60
C GLU A 237 -5.84 -12.11 7.48
N GLY A 238 -5.92 -10.78 7.44
CA GLY A 238 -5.18 -9.94 6.49
C GLY A 238 -3.66 -10.06 6.65
N ALA A 239 -3.17 -10.13 7.89
CA ALA A 239 -1.74 -10.31 8.17
C ALA A 239 -1.24 -11.68 7.68
N GLU A 240 -2.01 -12.75 7.87
CA GLU A 240 -1.70 -14.07 7.31
C GLU A 240 -1.69 -14.04 5.79
N LEU A 241 -2.74 -13.50 5.17
CA LEU A 241 -2.91 -13.48 3.72
C LEU A 241 -1.84 -12.65 3.00
N TYR A 242 -1.56 -11.44 3.51
CA TYR A 242 -0.66 -10.52 2.80
C TYR A 242 0.79 -10.63 3.21
N TYR A 243 1.08 -11.02 4.46
CA TYR A 243 2.43 -11.04 5.03
C TYR A 243 2.92 -12.44 5.41
N ASN A 244 2.13 -13.49 5.17
CA ASN A 244 2.43 -14.88 5.56
C ASN A 244 2.78 -14.99 7.06
N HIS A 245 2.05 -14.26 7.90
CA HIS A 245 2.27 -14.25 9.33
C HIS A 245 1.35 -15.28 9.98
N ASN A 246 1.93 -16.37 10.51
CA ASN A 246 1.27 -17.38 11.34
C ASN A 246 1.40 -17.02 12.81
#